data_fcbdd8a68c19bb664079605288c658e3
#
_entry.id   fcbdd8a68c19bb664079605288c658e3
#
_cell.length_a   1.000
_cell.length_b   1.000
_cell.length_c   1.000
_cell.angle_alpha   90.00
_cell.angle_beta   90.00
_cell.angle_gamma   90.00
#
_symmetry.space_group_name_H-M   'P 1'
#
loop_
_entity.id
_entity.type
_entity.pdbx_description
1 polymer ?
#
loop_
_entity_poly.entity_id
_entity_poly.type
_entity_poly.pdbx_seq_one_letter_code
_entity_poly.pdbx_strand_id
1 'polypeptide(L)'
;YNTNKQAVHVSSGLMGGHWTVDARLTRLSSDGYIRRGGTSLTSYMFQGGYYNGNTMLKLVSFGGKAKTNLSYNGATRDEMRLNGRRYNSSGMYSTSDAYSHRIWNSEDGEWQQVNFYDDETDNYLQINNQLILSQRLSDRWTLSATAFYTYGYGYYKQYKDDAKLFEYLFPDHLAYQTDDQGNFVTDGDGERIAVRRDLIREKLMRNH
;
A
#
# COMPACT_ATOMS: atom_id res chain seq x y z
N TYR A 1 1.69 2.44 21.02
CA TYR A 1 1.65 2.20 19.56
C TYR A 1 2.10 0.78 19.17
N ASN A 2 2.49 -0.04 20.15
CA ASN A 2 2.98 -1.41 19.96
C ASN A 2 4.03 -1.51 18.82
N THR A 3 4.92 -0.52 18.73
CA THR A 3 5.93 -0.51 17.67
C THR A 3 7.01 -1.52 18.01
N ASN A 4 7.20 -2.50 17.12
CA ASN A 4 8.22 -3.52 17.20
C ASN A 4 9.10 -3.46 15.94
N LYS A 5 10.42 -3.40 16.14
CA LYS A 5 11.39 -3.47 15.05
C LYS A 5 12.44 -4.52 15.38
N GLN A 6 12.58 -5.47 14.46
CA GLN A 6 13.58 -6.52 14.53
C GLN A 6 14.47 -6.40 13.29
N ALA A 7 15.78 -6.53 13.46
CA ALA A 7 16.72 -6.54 12.37
C ALA A 7 17.86 -7.50 12.67
N VAL A 8 18.23 -8.30 11.67
CA VAL A 8 19.40 -9.15 11.68
C VAL A 8 20.29 -8.72 10.52
N HIS A 9 21.57 -8.55 10.79
CA HIS A 9 22.59 -8.24 9.79
C HIS A 9 23.75 -9.19 9.96
N VAL A 10 24.17 -9.78 8.86
CA VAL A 10 25.34 -10.69 8.80
C VAL A 10 26.26 -10.17 7.72
N SER A 11 27.54 -10.09 8.05
CA SER A 11 28.61 -9.70 7.11
C SER A 11 29.78 -10.68 7.25
N SER A 12 30.30 -11.13 6.12
CA SER A 12 31.45 -12.06 6.11
C SER A 12 32.78 -11.35 6.34
N GLY A 13 32.83 -10.02 6.18
CA GLY A 13 34.10 -9.33 5.95
C GLY A 13 34.74 -9.78 4.61
N LEU A 14 36.02 -9.50 4.43
CA LEU A 14 36.77 -9.86 3.22
C LEU A 14 37.29 -11.28 3.32
N MET A 15 36.69 -12.22 2.60
CA MET A 15 37.08 -13.64 2.55
C MET A 15 38.12 -13.88 1.45
N GLY A 16 39.20 -14.58 1.77
CA GLY A 16 40.25 -14.91 0.82
C GLY A 16 40.88 -13.69 0.12
N GLY A 17 40.76 -12.51 0.71
CA GLY A 17 41.26 -11.27 0.14
C GLY A 17 40.43 -10.69 -1.03
N HIS A 18 39.34 -11.34 -1.42
CA HIS A 18 38.60 -10.98 -2.64
C HIS A 18 37.09 -10.91 -2.49
N TRP A 19 36.48 -11.68 -1.61
CA TRP A 19 35.04 -11.85 -1.60
C TRP A 19 34.39 -11.24 -0.35
N THR A 20 33.26 -10.60 -0.53
CA THR A 20 32.40 -10.16 0.57
C THR A 20 30.97 -10.62 0.36
N VAL A 21 30.29 -10.96 1.46
CA VAL A 21 28.85 -11.23 1.48
C VAL A 21 28.23 -10.48 2.65
N ASP A 22 27.19 -9.73 2.38
CA ASP A 22 26.40 -9.03 3.39
C ASP A 22 24.92 -9.35 3.19
N ALA A 23 24.21 -9.61 4.28
CA ALA A 23 22.80 -9.84 4.26
C ALA A 23 22.13 -9.16 5.45
N ARG A 24 20.97 -8.55 5.21
CA ARG A 24 20.15 -7.93 6.24
C ARG A 24 18.68 -8.27 6.04
N LEU A 25 18.01 -8.66 7.12
CA LEU A 25 16.57 -8.82 7.19
C LEU A 25 16.02 -7.86 8.24
N THR A 26 14.91 -7.22 7.95
CA THR A 26 14.26 -6.29 8.89
C THR A 26 12.75 -6.51 8.85
N ARG A 27 12.13 -6.54 10.02
CA ARG A 27 10.69 -6.50 10.20
C ARG A 27 10.33 -5.35 11.13
N LEU A 28 9.33 -4.58 10.74
CA LEU A 28 8.76 -3.51 11.54
C LEU A 28 7.24 -3.65 11.54
N SER A 29 6.62 -3.57 12.70
CA SER A 29 5.17 -3.49 12.85
C SER A 29 4.81 -2.42 13.87
N SER A 30 3.70 -1.75 13.65
CA SER A 30 3.17 -0.72 14.56
C SER A 30 1.67 -0.59 14.37
N ASP A 31 0.94 -0.36 15.45
CA ASP A 31 -0.49 -0.01 15.38
C ASP A 31 -0.70 1.46 14.97
N GLY A 32 0.38 2.27 14.94
CA GLY A 32 0.33 3.69 14.65
C GLY A 32 -0.28 4.54 15.76
N TYR A 33 -0.19 5.86 15.62
CA TYR A 33 -0.83 6.81 16.52
C TYR A 33 -2.32 6.98 16.23
N ILE A 34 -2.66 7.14 14.97
CA ILE A 34 -4.03 7.31 14.48
C ILE A 34 -4.75 5.96 14.53
N ARG A 35 -6.05 5.94 14.86
CA ARG A 35 -6.86 4.73 14.83
C ARG A 35 -6.85 4.14 13.42
N ARG A 36 -6.73 2.81 13.30
CA ARG A 36 -6.61 2.12 12.01
C ARG A 36 -5.46 2.66 11.14
N GLY A 37 -4.37 3.12 11.76
CA GLY A 37 -3.17 3.66 11.10
C GLY A 37 -1.97 2.72 11.19
N GLY A 38 -2.21 1.42 11.35
CA GLY A 38 -1.17 0.42 11.51
C GLY A 38 -0.29 0.22 10.28
N THR A 39 0.92 -0.31 10.49
CA THR A 39 1.86 -0.65 9.42
C THR A 39 2.59 -1.95 9.72
N SER A 40 2.88 -2.71 8.67
CA SER A 40 3.72 -3.92 8.72
C SER A 40 4.66 -3.90 7.52
N LEU A 41 5.95 -3.83 7.82
CA LEU A 41 7.02 -3.76 6.82
C LEU A 41 7.98 -4.93 7.02
N THR A 42 8.33 -5.59 5.91
CA THR A 42 9.39 -6.60 5.90
C THR A 42 10.32 -6.27 4.75
N SER A 43 11.61 -6.17 5.01
CA SER A 43 12.61 -5.86 3.99
C SER A 43 13.84 -6.73 4.11
N TYR A 44 14.50 -6.91 2.98
CA TYR A 44 15.78 -7.58 2.88
C TYR A 44 16.79 -6.74 2.12
N MET A 45 18.05 -6.98 2.37
CA MET A 45 19.17 -6.55 1.56
C MET A 45 20.17 -7.68 1.48
N PHE A 46 20.63 -7.96 0.30
CA PHE A 46 21.73 -8.89 0.03
C PHE A 46 22.76 -8.21 -0.85
N GLN A 47 24.01 -8.34 -0.53
CA GLN A 47 25.13 -7.86 -1.35
C GLN A 47 26.21 -8.93 -1.41
N GLY A 48 26.64 -9.25 -2.61
CA GLY A 48 27.85 -10.04 -2.87
C GLY A 48 28.86 -9.16 -3.62
N GLY A 49 30.11 -9.24 -3.25
CA GLY A 49 31.16 -8.46 -3.89
C GLY A 49 32.42 -9.29 -4.18
N TYR A 50 33.02 -9.03 -5.34
CA TYR A 50 34.36 -9.50 -5.69
C TYR A 50 35.27 -8.31 -5.90
N TYR A 51 36.45 -8.37 -5.32
CA TYR A 51 37.45 -7.31 -5.36
C TYR A 51 38.81 -7.89 -5.66
N ASN A 52 39.52 -7.26 -6.57
CA ASN A 52 40.97 -7.39 -6.70
C ASN A 52 41.55 -6.02 -7.04
N GLY A 53 42.87 -5.87 -7.13
CA GLY A 53 43.50 -4.55 -7.32
C GLY A 53 42.96 -3.74 -8.50
N ASN A 54 42.39 -4.37 -9.52
CA ASN A 54 41.90 -3.71 -10.74
C ASN A 54 40.40 -3.85 -10.98
N THR A 55 39.74 -4.79 -10.29
CA THR A 55 38.33 -5.14 -10.57
C THR A 55 37.50 -5.11 -9.30
N MET A 56 36.38 -4.45 -9.38
CA MET A 56 35.27 -4.57 -8.40
C MET A 56 34.02 -5.00 -9.15
N LEU A 57 33.45 -6.10 -8.73
CA LEU A 57 32.13 -6.55 -9.19
C LEU A 57 31.23 -6.74 -7.98
N LYS A 58 30.08 -6.08 -7.99
CA LYS A 58 29.07 -6.19 -6.92
C LYS A 58 27.71 -6.57 -7.47
N LEU A 59 27.07 -7.53 -6.83
CA LEU A 59 25.63 -7.78 -6.95
C LEU A 59 24.95 -7.24 -5.70
N VAL A 60 23.96 -6.38 -5.87
CA VAL A 60 23.14 -5.85 -4.79
C VAL A 60 21.67 -6.16 -5.10
N SER A 61 21.00 -6.81 -4.17
CA SER A 61 19.56 -7.06 -4.24
C SER A 61 18.91 -6.59 -2.95
N PHE A 62 17.94 -5.71 -3.05
CA PHE A 62 17.19 -5.24 -1.90
C PHE A 62 15.73 -4.99 -2.25
N GLY A 63 14.88 -5.18 -1.27
CA GLY A 63 13.47 -5.01 -1.47
C GLY A 63 12.68 -5.26 -0.20
N GLY A 64 11.36 -5.21 -0.35
CA GLY A 64 10.48 -5.46 0.77
C GLY A 64 9.02 -5.41 0.41
N LYS A 65 8.23 -5.89 1.35
CA LYS A 65 6.78 -5.82 1.34
C LYS A 65 6.31 -4.86 2.42
N ALA A 66 5.46 -3.91 2.04
CA ALA A 66 4.78 -2.99 2.91
C ALA A 66 3.27 -3.28 2.90
N LYS A 67 2.66 -3.34 4.08
CA LYS A 67 1.21 -3.22 4.27
C LYS A 67 1.00 -2.05 5.23
N THR A 68 0.31 -1.01 4.78
CA THR A 68 0.03 0.19 5.57
C THR A 68 -1.46 0.48 5.52
N ASN A 69 -2.08 0.63 6.66
CA ASN A 69 -3.47 1.05 6.72
C ASN A 69 -3.61 2.50 6.24
N LEU A 70 -4.69 2.79 5.52
CA LEU A 70 -4.93 4.10 4.95
C LEU A 70 -5.33 5.10 6.05
N SER A 71 -4.68 6.26 6.06
CA SER A 71 -4.96 7.34 7.02
C SER A 71 -4.60 8.71 6.43
N TYR A 72 -4.76 8.87 5.12
CA TYR A 72 -4.39 10.09 4.42
C TYR A 72 -5.52 11.15 4.39
N ASN A 73 -6.72 10.82 4.87
CA ASN A 73 -7.76 11.82 5.06
C ASN A 73 -7.36 12.72 6.23
N GLY A 74 -7.33 14.02 6.01
CA GLY A 74 -7.13 14.99 7.08
C GLY A 74 -8.28 14.95 8.09
N ALA A 75 -8.02 15.41 9.31
CA ALA A 75 -9.06 15.67 10.30
C ALA A 75 -9.04 17.16 10.68
N THR A 76 -10.17 17.76 10.75
CA THR A 76 -10.32 19.16 11.20
C THR A 76 -10.01 19.27 12.68
N ARG A 77 -9.78 20.51 13.15
CA ARG A 77 -9.53 20.76 14.58
C ARG A 77 -10.72 20.34 15.45
N ASP A 78 -11.94 20.58 14.96
CA ASP A 78 -13.15 20.22 15.68
C ASP A 78 -13.41 18.72 15.69
N GLU A 79 -13.15 18.01 14.61
CA GLU A 79 -13.17 16.56 14.59
C GLU A 79 -12.17 15.96 15.57
N MET A 80 -10.94 16.46 15.59
CA MET A 80 -9.94 15.98 16.58
C MET A 80 -10.34 16.28 18.01
N ARG A 81 -11.03 17.38 18.26
CA ARG A 81 -11.52 17.77 19.60
C ARG A 81 -12.67 16.87 20.04
N LEU A 82 -13.64 16.60 19.16
CA LEU A 82 -14.89 15.91 19.48
C LEU A 82 -14.77 14.39 19.32
N ASN A 83 -14.08 13.90 18.29
CA ASN A 83 -13.87 12.48 18.05
C ASN A 83 -12.58 11.93 18.69
N GLY A 84 -11.76 12.83 19.22
CA GLY A 84 -10.46 12.52 19.84
C GLY A 84 -9.27 12.63 18.89
N ARG A 85 -8.09 12.89 19.45
CA ARG A 85 -6.84 13.14 18.68
C ARG A 85 -6.38 11.99 17.79
N ARG A 86 -6.93 10.80 17.98
CA ARG A 86 -6.62 9.60 17.18
C ARG A 86 -7.65 9.33 16.10
N TYR A 87 -8.53 10.27 15.85
CA TYR A 87 -9.58 10.14 14.83
C TYR A 87 -8.98 9.94 13.44
N ASN A 88 -9.61 9.07 12.66
CA ASN A 88 -9.31 8.78 11.27
C ASN A 88 -10.63 8.40 10.58
N SER A 89 -10.98 9.10 9.53
CA SER A 89 -12.20 8.87 8.76
C SER A 89 -12.07 7.79 7.68
N SER A 90 -10.87 7.27 7.43
CA SER A 90 -10.68 6.20 6.43
C SER A 90 -11.49 4.97 6.78
N GLY A 91 -12.15 4.37 5.76
CA GLY A 91 -13.00 3.20 5.93
C GLY A 91 -14.35 3.45 6.61
N MET A 92 -14.72 4.70 6.83
CA MET A 92 -16.03 5.07 7.38
C MET A 92 -17.15 4.80 6.37
N TYR A 93 -18.27 4.24 6.85
CA TYR A 93 -19.47 4.05 6.07
C TYR A 93 -20.74 4.19 6.93
N SER A 94 -21.84 4.60 6.30
CA SER A 94 -23.10 4.90 6.96
C SER A 94 -24.28 4.02 6.52
N THR A 95 -24.09 3.15 5.54
CA THR A 95 -25.12 2.18 5.11
C THR A 95 -25.08 0.92 5.97
N SER A 96 -25.88 0.85 7.01
CA SER A 96 -25.99 -0.34 7.87
C SER A 96 -27.28 -0.30 8.69
N ASP A 97 -27.80 -1.49 8.99
CA ASP A 97 -28.92 -1.64 9.93
C ASP A 97 -28.48 -1.50 11.40
N ALA A 98 -27.18 -1.58 11.67
CA ALA A 98 -26.62 -1.44 13.00
C ALA A 98 -25.31 -0.65 12.95
N TYR A 99 -25.20 0.35 13.81
CA TYR A 99 -24.02 1.24 13.90
C TYR A 99 -23.27 0.97 15.20
N SER A 100 -21.93 0.94 15.08
CA SER A 100 -21.04 0.68 16.23
C SER A 100 -20.37 1.94 16.77
N HIS A 101 -20.41 3.05 16.04
CA HIS A 101 -19.72 4.28 16.38
C HIS A 101 -20.60 5.51 16.19
N ARG A 102 -20.34 6.53 16.99
CA ARG A 102 -20.91 7.86 16.83
C ARG A 102 -19.76 8.86 16.67
N ILE A 103 -19.77 9.62 15.60
CA ILE A 103 -18.74 10.61 15.30
C ILE A 103 -19.36 11.98 15.04
N TRP A 104 -18.56 13.02 15.23
CA TRP A 104 -18.88 14.38 14.78
C TRP A 104 -18.38 14.54 13.35
N ASN A 105 -19.26 14.92 12.43
CA ASN A 105 -18.92 15.27 11.06
C ASN A 105 -18.82 16.79 10.96
N SER A 106 -17.66 17.31 10.53
CA SER A 106 -17.42 18.75 10.41
C SER A 106 -18.08 19.37 9.18
N GLU A 107 -18.37 18.57 8.15
CA GLU A 107 -19.03 19.06 6.93
C GLU A 107 -20.51 19.38 7.20
N ASP A 108 -21.20 18.50 7.92
CA ASP A 108 -22.62 18.67 8.25
C ASP A 108 -22.84 19.41 9.57
N GLY A 109 -21.83 19.50 10.42
CA GLY A 109 -21.93 20.09 11.76
C GLY A 109 -22.78 19.28 12.72
N GLU A 110 -22.87 17.96 12.54
CA GLU A 110 -23.76 17.08 13.29
C GLU A 110 -23.07 15.79 13.76
N TRP A 111 -23.70 15.12 14.72
CA TRP A 111 -23.29 13.81 15.16
C TRP A 111 -23.93 12.73 14.28
N GLN A 112 -23.11 11.90 13.64
CA GLN A 112 -23.53 10.79 12.78
C GLN A 112 -23.24 9.44 13.41
N GLN A 113 -24.07 8.47 13.10
CA GLN A 113 -23.83 7.07 13.42
C GLN A 113 -23.16 6.39 12.23
N VAL A 114 -22.06 5.68 12.48
CA VAL A 114 -21.23 5.11 11.42
C VAL A 114 -20.61 3.77 11.82
N ASN A 115 -20.14 3.07 10.84
CA ASN A 115 -19.23 1.93 10.99
C ASN A 115 -17.88 2.23 10.34
N PHE A 116 -16.89 1.37 10.58
CA PHE A 116 -15.58 1.46 9.97
C PHE A 116 -15.13 0.12 9.42
N TYR A 117 -14.61 0.13 8.20
CA TYR A 117 -13.92 -0.98 7.61
C TYR A 117 -12.43 -0.89 7.95
N ASP A 118 -11.92 -1.86 8.72
CA ASP A 118 -10.57 -1.77 9.32
C ASP A 118 -9.44 -2.17 8.37
N ASP A 119 -9.75 -2.80 7.23
CA ASP A 119 -8.75 -3.33 6.30
C ASP A 119 -8.59 -2.46 5.03
N GLU A 120 -8.79 -1.15 5.15
CA GLU A 120 -8.34 -0.21 4.13
C GLU A 120 -6.82 -0.12 4.16
N THR A 121 -6.17 -0.61 3.12
CA THR A 121 -4.72 -0.80 3.12
C THR A 121 -4.08 -0.50 1.79
N ASP A 122 -2.86 0.04 1.84
CA ASP A 122 -1.90 0.04 0.75
C ASP A 122 -0.94 -1.14 0.94
N ASN A 123 -0.84 -1.98 -0.07
CA ASN A 123 0.01 -3.17 -0.10
C ASN A 123 0.99 -3.01 -1.26
N TYR A 124 2.28 -3.01 -0.95
CA TYR A 124 3.31 -2.80 -1.95
C TYR A 124 4.50 -3.74 -1.76
N LEU A 125 4.94 -4.33 -2.84
CA LEU A 125 6.18 -5.11 -2.95
C LEU A 125 7.09 -4.41 -3.96
N GLN A 126 8.35 -4.18 -3.58
CA GLN A 126 9.38 -3.70 -4.50
C GLN A 126 10.66 -4.48 -4.32
N ILE A 127 11.27 -4.85 -5.43
CA ILE A 127 12.56 -5.55 -5.49
C ILE A 127 13.45 -4.79 -6.47
N ASN A 128 14.65 -4.47 -6.02
CA ASN A 128 15.67 -3.79 -6.82
C ASN A 128 16.90 -4.68 -6.90
N ASN A 129 17.41 -4.87 -8.10
CA ASN A 129 18.63 -5.62 -8.36
C ASN A 129 19.60 -4.75 -9.13
N GLN A 130 20.86 -4.77 -8.74
CA GLN A 130 21.93 -4.00 -9.36
C GLN A 130 23.16 -4.88 -9.53
N LEU A 131 23.76 -4.80 -10.71
CA LEU A 131 25.08 -5.35 -10.98
C LEU A 131 26.01 -4.20 -11.29
N ILE A 132 27.03 -4.03 -10.46
CA ILE A 132 27.95 -2.89 -10.51
C ILE A 132 29.34 -3.43 -10.84
N LEU A 133 29.92 -2.93 -11.92
CA LEU A 133 31.28 -3.21 -12.35
C LEU A 133 32.11 -1.93 -12.27
N SER A 134 33.31 -2.05 -11.69
CA SER A 134 34.38 -1.05 -11.87
C SER A 134 35.66 -1.79 -12.23
N GLN A 135 36.22 -1.45 -13.38
CA GLN A 135 37.41 -2.09 -13.94
C GLN A 135 38.45 -1.03 -14.28
N ARG A 136 39.61 -1.11 -13.62
CA ARG A 136 40.78 -0.31 -14.01
C ARG A 136 41.42 -0.95 -15.26
N LEU A 137 41.34 -0.25 -16.38
CA LEU A 137 41.86 -0.70 -17.66
C LEU A 137 43.36 -0.35 -17.82
N SER A 138 43.75 0.80 -17.25
CA SER A 138 45.14 1.27 -17.22
C SER A 138 45.30 2.31 -16.10
N ASP A 139 46.50 2.87 -15.94
CA ASP A 139 46.73 3.96 -14.96
C ASP A 139 45.92 5.23 -15.24
N ARG A 140 45.41 5.38 -16.46
CA ARG A 140 44.65 6.57 -16.89
C ARG A 140 43.16 6.31 -17.12
N TRP A 141 42.75 5.05 -17.18
CA TRP A 141 41.39 4.69 -17.57
C TRP A 141 40.73 3.73 -16.58
N THR A 142 39.56 4.09 -16.11
CA THR A 142 38.68 3.21 -15.33
C THR A 142 37.31 3.16 -16.00
N LEU A 143 36.82 1.95 -16.28
CA LEU A 143 35.47 1.69 -16.76
C LEU A 143 34.57 1.44 -15.56
N SER A 144 33.44 2.17 -15.48
CA SER A 144 32.37 1.89 -14.52
C SER A 144 31.06 1.66 -15.25
N ALA A 145 30.39 0.56 -14.93
CA ALA A 145 29.10 0.20 -15.51
C ALA A 145 28.16 -0.31 -14.41
N THR A 146 26.90 0.06 -14.52
CA THR A 146 25.84 -0.43 -13.63
C THR A 146 24.63 -0.85 -14.45
N ALA A 147 24.22 -2.12 -14.32
CA ALA A 147 22.95 -2.60 -14.79
C ALA A 147 22.00 -2.67 -13.59
N PHE A 148 20.74 -2.30 -13.79
CA PHE A 148 19.72 -2.39 -12.74
C PHE A 148 18.40 -2.91 -13.30
N TYR A 149 17.66 -3.59 -12.44
CA TYR A 149 16.31 -4.05 -12.71
C TYR A 149 15.45 -3.86 -11.46
N THR A 150 14.32 -3.18 -11.62
CA THR A 150 13.36 -2.95 -10.55
C THR A 150 12.04 -3.63 -10.91
N TYR A 151 11.51 -4.42 -9.98
CA TYR A 151 10.18 -4.99 -10.05
C TYR A 151 9.33 -4.40 -8.93
N GLY A 152 8.12 -3.97 -9.27
CA GLY A 152 7.16 -3.44 -8.31
C GLY A 152 5.76 -3.98 -8.58
N TYR A 153 5.09 -4.38 -7.52
CA TYR A 153 3.71 -4.83 -7.54
C TYR A 153 3.00 -4.33 -6.29
N GLY A 154 1.80 -3.81 -6.45
CA GLY A 154 1.01 -3.40 -5.32
C GLY A 154 -0.46 -3.21 -5.66
N TYR A 155 -1.24 -3.07 -4.62
CA TYR A 155 -2.63 -2.67 -4.71
C TYR A 155 -3.03 -1.93 -3.45
N TYR A 156 -3.96 -1.00 -3.57
CA TYR A 156 -4.64 -0.46 -2.42
C TYR A 156 -6.09 -0.93 -2.39
N LYS A 157 -6.55 -1.22 -1.17
CA LYS A 157 -7.87 -1.72 -0.85
C LYS A 157 -8.67 -0.63 -0.16
N GLN A 158 -9.86 -0.36 -0.64
CA GLN A 158 -10.78 0.62 -0.08
C GLN A 158 -12.20 0.07 -0.02
N TYR A 159 -12.91 0.40 1.03
CA TYR A 159 -14.34 0.22 1.11
C TYR A 159 -15.07 1.31 0.31
N LYS A 160 -16.09 0.95 -0.41
CA LYS A 160 -16.95 1.84 -1.18
C LYS A 160 -18.39 1.63 -0.73
N ASP A 161 -18.85 2.58 0.04
CA ASP A 161 -20.20 2.65 0.55
C ASP A 161 -21.15 3.05 -0.58
N ASP A 162 -22.31 2.38 -0.67
CA ASP A 162 -23.40 2.69 -1.62
C ASP A 162 -22.92 2.91 -3.08
N ALA A 163 -21.95 2.10 -3.52
CA ALA A 163 -21.32 2.25 -4.82
C ALA A 163 -22.27 1.85 -5.97
N LYS A 164 -22.31 2.65 -7.03
CA LYS A 164 -23.04 2.33 -8.25
C LYS A 164 -22.28 1.29 -9.06
N LEU A 165 -22.86 0.12 -9.30
CA LEU A 165 -22.16 -1.00 -9.92
C LEU A 165 -21.63 -0.71 -11.33
N PHE A 166 -22.29 0.17 -12.10
CA PHE A 166 -21.82 0.53 -13.45
C PHE A 166 -20.46 1.26 -13.44
N GLU A 167 -20.12 1.97 -12.38
CA GLU A 167 -18.82 2.65 -12.24
C GLU A 167 -17.66 1.67 -12.08
N TYR A 168 -17.96 0.40 -11.78
CA TYR A 168 -17.01 -0.70 -11.59
C TYR A 168 -17.05 -1.72 -12.71
N LEU A 169 -17.59 -1.35 -13.88
CA LEU A 169 -17.63 -2.17 -15.09
C LEU A 169 -18.45 -3.47 -14.95
N PHE A 170 -19.43 -3.49 -14.04
CA PHE A 170 -20.39 -4.58 -14.02
C PHE A 170 -21.26 -4.51 -15.28
N PRO A 171 -21.64 -5.68 -15.84
CA PRO A 171 -22.52 -5.70 -17.02
C PRO A 171 -23.91 -5.12 -16.68
N ASP A 172 -24.56 -4.52 -17.66
CA ASP A 172 -25.80 -3.76 -17.47
C ASP A 172 -26.89 -4.49 -16.70
N HIS A 173 -27.08 -5.77 -16.92
CA HIS A 173 -28.08 -6.58 -16.22
C HIS A 173 -27.82 -6.76 -14.70
N LEU A 174 -26.61 -6.47 -14.24
CA LEU A 174 -26.23 -6.43 -12.82
C LEU A 174 -26.09 -5.01 -12.30
N ALA A 175 -25.78 -4.06 -13.20
CA ALA A 175 -25.48 -2.67 -12.86
C ALA A 175 -26.73 -1.78 -12.76
N TYR A 176 -27.84 -2.20 -13.38
CA TYR A 176 -29.10 -1.48 -13.38
C TYR A 176 -30.26 -2.37 -12.92
N GLN A 177 -31.27 -1.77 -12.32
CA GLN A 177 -32.45 -2.47 -11.87
C GLN A 177 -33.28 -2.96 -13.10
N THR A 178 -33.80 -4.19 -12.98
CA THR A 178 -34.69 -4.77 -13.99
C THR A 178 -36.01 -5.18 -13.35
N ASP A 179 -37.08 -5.11 -14.15
CA ASP A 179 -38.37 -5.66 -13.78
C ASP A 179 -38.43 -7.20 -13.90
N ASP A 180 -39.55 -7.81 -13.54
CA ASP A 180 -39.75 -9.27 -13.62
C ASP A 180 -39.70 -9.80 -15.09
N GLN A 181 -39.78 -8.93 -16.08
CA GLN A 181 -39.70 -9.26 -17.53
C GLN A 181 -38.28 -9.04 -18.09
N GLY A 182 -37.35 -8.51 -17.28
CA GLY A 182 -35.98 -8.25 -17.69
C GLY A 182 -35.75 -6.90 -18.37
N ASN A 183 -36.74 -5.99 -18.38
CA ASN A 183 -36.57 -4.62 -18.89
C ASN A 183 -35.94 -3.74 -17.82
N PHE A 184 -35.12 -2.76 -18.23
CA PHE A 184 -34.54 -1.81 -17.30
C PHE A 184 -35.59 -0.86 -16.72
N VAL A 185 -35.54 -0.71 -15.38
CA VAL A 185 -36.38 0.27 -14.68
C VAL A 185 -35.74 1.65 -14.84
N THR A 186 -36.57 2.65 -15.17
CA THR A 186 -36.15 4.05 -15.31
C THR A 186 -36.80 4.92 -14.22
N ASP A 187 -36.13 6.01 -13.89
CA ASP A 187 -36.64 7.05 -13.02
C ASP A 187 -37.62 8.00 -13.75
N GLY A 188 -38.06 9.08 -13.08
CA GLY A 188 -38.96 10.07 -13.64
C GLY A 188 -38.41 10.89 -14.82
N ASP A 189 -37.11 10.89 -15.00
CA ASP A 189 -36.39 11.56 -16.07
C ASP A 189 -36.03 10.62 -17.24
N GLY A 190 -36.40 9.34 -17.13
CA GLY A 190 -36.14 8.30 -18.12
C GLY A 190 -34.73 7.68 -18.03
N GLU A 191 -33.96 8.01 -17.01
CA GLU A 191 -32.63 7.44 -16.76
C GLU A 191 -32.74 6.07 -16.06
N ARG A 192 -31.86 5.11 -16.41
CA ARG A 192 -31.83 3.79 -15.79
C ARG A 192 -31.45 3.88 -14.34
N ILE A 193 -32.22 3.24 -13.46
CA ILE A 193 -31.92 3.21 -12.03
C ILE A 193 -30.75 2.28 -11.75
N ALA A 194 -29.64 2.85 -11.24
CA ALA A 194 -28.43 2.09 -10.91
C ALA A 194 -28.65 1.18 -9.71
N VAL A 195 -28.14 -0.04 -9.78
CA VAL A 195 -27.97 -0.92 -8.62
C VAL A 195 -26.80 -0.41 -7.79
N ARG A 196 -27.03 -0.26 -6.49
CA ARG A 196 -26.03 0.19 -5.53
C ARG A 196 -25.72 -0.95 -4.54
N ARG A 197 -24.45 -1.10 -4.22
CA ARG A 197 -23.96 -2.11 -3.26
C ARG A 197 -22.69 -1.60 -2.58
N ASP A 198 -22.45 -2.09 -1.40
CA ASP A 198 -21.17 -1.94 -0.73
C ASP A 198 -20.14 -2.84 -1.39
N LEU A 199 -18.99 -2.27 -1.73
CA LEU A 199 -17.92 -2.96 -2.44
C LEU A 199 -16.58 -2.79 -1.74
N ILE A 200 -15.73 -3.82 -1.85
CA ILE A 200 -14.31 -3.71 -1.56
C ILE A 200 -13.59 -3.54 -2.89
N ARG A 201 -13.01 -2.36 -3.12
CA ARG A 201 -12.25 -2.06 -4.33
C ARG A 201 -10.78 -2.35 -4.10
N GLU A 202 -10.19 -3.18 -4.96
CA GLU A 202 -8.74 -3.36 -5.06
C GLU A 202 -8.23 -2.74 -6.37
N LYS A 203 -7.39 -1.70 -6.27
CA LYS A 203 -6.75 -1.08 -7.42
C LYS A 203 -5.32 -1.55 -7.53
N LEU A 204 -5.04 -2.31 -8.59
CA LEU A 204 -3.72 -2.87 -8.88
C LEU A 204 -2.78 -1.81 -9.47
N MET A 205 -1.52 -1.86 -9.04
CA MET A 205 -0.40 -1.10 -9.60
C MET A 205 0.75 -2.07 -9.90
N ARG A 206 1.31 -1.98 -11.10
CA ARG A 206 2.48 -2.77 -11.51
C ARG A 206 3.51 -1.85 -12.14
N ASN A 207 4.76 -1.99 -11.72
CA ASN A 207 5.92 -1.34 -12.33
C ASN A 207 6.91 -2.44 -12.75
N HIS A 208 7.33 -2.39 -13.99
CA HIS A 208 8.32 -3.31 -14.56
C HIS A 208 9.56 -2.53 -14.96
#